data_31f7d2590b6e60d98d8aff80dc6dad78
#
_entry.id   31f7d2590b6e60d98d8aff80dc6dad78
#
_cell.length_a   1.000
_cell.length_b   1.000
_cell.length_c   1.000
_cell.angle_alpha   90.00
_cell.angle_beta   90.00
_cell.angle_gamma   90.00
#
_symmetry.space_group_name_H-M   'P 1'
#
loop_
_entity.id
_entity.type
_entity.pdbx_description
1 polymer ?
#
loop_
_entity_poly.entity_id
_entity_poly.type
_entity_poly.pdbx_seq_one_letter_code
_entity_poly.pdbx_strand_id
1 'polypeptide(L)'
;MKHLSFLLLFIFLSFNSIAQNDDWSSYGKDPGGGHFSKATEITPDNVKDLERIWVHRSGDYHAGLNWTEDVIPNSSQQTSFQATPILVNETLYYCTPYNRVFALNPETGEEKWVFDPKINIKEKALLHCRGVGSWIDNNKTKNDECYHRIISGTIDAELFALDGKTGELCSDFGNYGKVDLR
;
A
#
# COMPACT_ATOMS: atom_id res chain seq x y z
N MET A 1 -28.16 -11.58 63.32
CA MET A 1 -28.14 -12.00 61.92
C MET A 1 -27.18 -11.07 61.18
N LYS A 2 -25.97 -11.54 60.81
CA LYS A 2 -24.95 -10.74 60.16
C LYS A 2 -24.98 -11.08 58.67
N HIS A 3 -25.36 -10.12 57.84
CA HIS A 3 -25.31 -10.25 56.39
C HIS A 3 -23.87 -10.04 55.91
N LEU A 4 -23.28 -11.10 55.41
CA LEU A 4 -21.95 -11.09 54.79
C LEU A 4 -22.15 -10.80 53.28
N SER A 5 -21.88 -9.56 52.85
CA SER A 5 -21.89 -9.17 51.45
C SER A 5 -20.60 -9.69 50.77
N PHE A 6 -20.76 -10.62 49.85
CA PHE A 6 -19.69 -11.10 49.01
C PHE A 6 -19.52 -10.12 47.83
N LEU A 7 -18.45 -9.34 47.85
CA LEU A 7 -18.08 -8.47 46.74
C LEU A 7 -17.30 -9.30 45.70
N LEU A 8 -17.98 -9.67 44.61
CA LEU A 8 -17.34 -10.35 43.45
C LEU A 8 -16.50 -9.31 42.69
N LEU A 9 -15.17 -9.40 42.85
CA LEU A 9 -14.20 -8.62 42.10
C LEU A 9 -14.03 -9.26 40.71
N PHE A 10 -14.67 -8.72 39.69
CA PHE A 10 -14.40 -9.07 38.28
C PHE A 10 -13.04 -8.53 37.87
N ILE A 11 -12.03 -9.37 37.82
CA ILE A 11 -10.73 -9.07 37.23
C ILE A 11 -10.92 -9.17 35.70
N PHE A 12 -11.03 -8.02 35.03
CA PHE A 12 -10.89 -7.93 33.59
C PHE A 12 -9.42 -8.21 33.23
N LEU A 13 -9.13 -9.44 32.87
CA LEU A 13 -7.87 -9.76 32.18
C LEU A 13 -7.96 -9.17 30.78
N SER A 14 -7.36 -7.99 30.60
CA SER A 14 -7.10 -7.44 29.27
C SER A 14 -6.07 -8.34 28.62
N PHE A 15 -6.49 -9.22 27.73
CA PHE A 15 -5.59 -9.87 26.78
C PHE A 15 -5.06 -8.79 25.85
N ASN A 16 -3.87 -8.27 26.16
CA ASN A 16 -3.09 -7.57 25.14
C ASN A 16 -2.69 -8.62 24.10
N SER A 17 -3.44 -8.71 23.02
CA SER A 17 -2.96 -9.34 21.81
C SER A 17 -1.75 -8.54 21.37
N ILE A 18 -0.55 -9.08 21.58
CA ILE A 18 0.64 -8.59 20.91
C ILE A 18 0.38 -8.92 19.44
N ALA A 19 -0.07 -7.91 18.68
CA ALA A 19 -0.16 -8.03 17.23
C ALA A 19 1.27 -8.40 16.77
N GLN A 20 1.42 -9.63 16.33
CA GLN A 20 2.67 -10.08 15.75
C GLN A 20 2.83 -9.25 14.48
N ASN A 21 3.85 -8.39 14.43
CA ASN A 21 4.11 -7.53 13.27
C ASN A 21 4.45 -8.46 12.09
N ASP A 22 3.45 -8.88 11.35
CA ASP A 22 3.56 -9.78 10.21
C ASP A 22 3.59 -8.95 8.92
N ASP A 23 4.59 -8.07 8.82
CA ASP A 23 4.81 -7.23 7.65
C ASP A 23 4.80 -8.08 6.37
N TRP A 24 4.13 -7.57 5.35
CA TRP A 24 4.12 -8.10 3.99
C TRP A 24 4.90 -7.14 3.09
N SER A 25 6.21 -7.10 3.28
CA SER A 25 7.09 -6.04 2.75
C SER A 25 7.44 -6.18 1.27
N SER A 26 7.04 -7.25 0.61
CA SER A 26 7.27 -7.52 -0.80
C SER A 26 6.11 -8.29 -1.42
N TYR A 27 6.06 -8.38 -2.75
CA TYR A 27 5.01 -9.06 -3.51
C TYR A 27 4.66 -10.46 -2.96
N GLY A 28 5.64 -11.27 -2.64
CA GLY A 28 5.43 -12.62 -2.10
C GLY A 28 5.69 -12.74 -0.61
N LYS A 29 5.72 -11.64 0.13
CA LYS A 29 6.07 -11.52 1.55
C LYS A 29 7.58 -11.68 1.82
N ASP A 30 8.21 -12.67 1.25
CA ASP A 30 9.63 -12.97 1.40
C ASP A 30 10.34 -13.00 0.02
N PRO A 31 11.69 -12.96 -0.02
CA PRO A 31 12.44 -13.00 -1.28
C PRO A 31 12.21 -14.27 -2.11
N GLY A 32 11.73 -15.34 -1.50
CA GLY A 32 11.38 -16.58 -2.19
C GLY A 32 9.98 -16.57 -2.81
N GLY A 33 9.17 -15.54 -2.51
CA GLY A 33 7.80 -15.43 -3.00
C GLY A 33 6.87 -16.49 -2.44
N GLY A 34 7.01 -16.82 -1.16
CA GLY A 34 6.28 -17.89 -0.51
C GLY A 34 4.76 -17.69 -0.38
N HIS A 35 4.29 -16.44 -0.46
CA HIS A 35 2.86 -16.06 -0.32
C HIS A 35 2.19 -16.67 0.92
N PHE A 36 2.94 -16.86 1.99
CA PHE A 36 2.46 -17.51 3.20
C PHE A 36 2.43 -16.57 4.39
N SER A 37 1.28 -16.48 5.07
CA SER A 37 1.11 -15.83 6.36
C SER A 37 1.04 -16.86 7.47
N LYS A 38 1.62 -16.54 8.63
CA LYS A 38 1.48 -17.33 9.86
C LYS A 38 0.21 -16.98 10.63
N ALA A 39 -0.55 -15.98 10.17
CA ALA A 39 -1.81 -15.58 10.76
C ALA A 39 -2.80 -16.77 10.73
N THR A 40 -3.51 -16.98 11.83
CA THR A 40 -4.39 -18.14 12.02
C THR A 40 -5.85 -17.76 12.25
N GLU A 41 -6.15 -16.48 12.20
CA GLU A 41 -7.50 -15.92 12.47
C GLU A 41 -8.50 -16.30 11.38
N ILE A 42 -8.04 -16.44 10.12
CA ILE A 42 -8.87 -16.89 9.00
C ILE A 42 -8.63 -18.36 8.77
N THR A 43 -9.70 -19.13 8.84
CA THR A 43 -9.69 -20.59 8.70
C THR A 43 -10.70 -21.02 7.64
N PRO A 44 -10.64 -22.30 7.14
CA PRO A 44 -11.65 -22.83 6.24
C PRO A 44 -13.08 -22.77 6.81
N ASP A 45 -13.24 -22.76 8.14
CA ASP A 45 -14.55 -22.76 8.78
C ASP A 45 -15.17 -21.35 8.81
N ASN A 46 -14.35 -20.29 8.97
CA ASN A 46 -14.83 -18.92 9.13
C ASN A 46 -14.59 -18.01 7.91
N VAL A 47 -13.88 -18.45 6.88
CA VAL A 47 -13.62 -17.64 5.68
C VAL A 47 -14.91 -17.17 4.98
N LYS A 48 -15.99 -17.94 5.09
CA LYS A 48 -17.32 -17.61 4.54
C LYS A 48 -17.99 -16.45 5.26
N ASP A 49 -17.55 -16.11 6.47
CA ASP A 49 -18.12 -15.08 7.33
C ASP A 49 -17.34 -13.74 7.22
N LEU A 50 -16.36 -13.68 6.29
CA LEU A 50 -15.61 -12.46 6.04
C LEU A 50 -16.51 -11.35 5.47
N GLU A 51 -16.41 -10.16 6.06
CA GLU A 51 -17.12 -8.98 5.60
C GLU A 51 -16.13 -7.93 5.10
N ARG A 52 -16.55 -7.18 4.06
CA ARG A 52 -15.77 -6.07 3.55
C ARG A 52 -15.97 -4.85 4.45
N ILE A 53 -14.92 -4.48 5.21
CA ILE A 53 -15.00 -3.37 6.18
C ILE A 53 -14.77 -1.99 5.56
N TRP A 54 -14.00 -1.90 4.47
CA TRP A 54 -13.80 -0.64 3.75
C TRP A 54 -13.48 -0.86 2.26
N VAL A 55 -13.51 0.21 1.49
CA VAL A 55 -13.12 0.25 0.07
C VAL A 55 -12.41 1.56 -0.19
N HIS A 56 -11.20 1.50 -0.71
CA HIS A 56 -10.50 2.67 -1.25
C HIS A 56 -10.76 2.79 -2.76
N ARG A 57 -11.00 4.02 -3.23
CA ARG A 57 -11.22 4.33 -4.66
C ARG A 57 -10.21 5.38 -5.09
N SER A 58 -9.17 4.97 -5.81
CA SER A 58 -8.12 5.87 -6.32
C SER A 58 -8.63 6.86 -7.38
N GLY A 59 -9.72 6.55 -8.06
CA GLY A 59 -10.19 7.32 -9.21
C GLY A 59 -9.49 7.00 -10.53
N ASP A 60 -8.46 6.17 -10.53
CA ASP A 60 -7.68 5.80 -11.73
C ASP A 60 -8.34 4.66 -12.48
N TYR A 61 -9.43 4.97 -13.13
CA TYR A 61 -10.18 4.01 -13.93
C TYR A 61 -10.45 4.52 -15.32
N HIS A 62 -10.24 3.65 -16.31
CA HIS A 62 -10.55 3.89 -17.70
C HIS A 62 -10.99 2.61 -18.42
N ALA A 63 -12.19 2.61 -18.97
CA ALA A 63 -12.79 1.43 -19.60
C ALA A 63 -12.23 1.07 -20.98
N GLY A 64 -11.50 1.96 -21.61
CA GLY A 64 -10.87 1.74 -22.93
C GLY A 64 -11.79 1.93 -24.14
N LEU A 65 -13.09 1.78 -24.03
CA LEU A 65 -13.97 1.66 -25.19
C LEU A 65 -15.00 2.81 -25.39
N ASN A 66 -15.18 3.71 -24.45
CA ASN A 66 -16.22 4.76 -24.53
C ASN A 66 -15.64 6.14 -24.20
N TRP A 67 -14.54 6.48 -24.85
CA TRP A 67 -13.96 7.79 -24.67
C TRP A 67 -14.64 8.79 -25.58
N THR A 68 -15.09 9.86 -24.97
CA THR A 68 -15.43 11.08 -25.70
C THR A 68 -14.16 11.60 -26.36
N GLU A 69 -14.30 12.15 -27.54
CA GLU A 69 -13.24 12.56 -28.49
C GLU A 69 -12.15 13.48 -27.92
N ASP A 70 -12.29 13.94 -26.67
CA ASP A 70 -11.43 14.95 -26.07
C ASP A 70 -10.10 14.42 -25.52
N VAL A 71 -9.91 13.11 -25.40
CA VAL A 71 -8.72 12.58 -24.76
C VAL A 71 -7.69 11.98 -25.72
N ILE A 72 -8.08 11.16 -26.67
CA ILE A 72 -7.23 10.76 -27.82
C ILE A 72 -8.12 10.08 -28.86
N PRO A 73 -8.28 10.66 -30.04
CA PRO A 73 -8.99 10.00 -31.16
C PRO A 73 -8.29 8.67 -31.48
N ASN A 74 -9.05 7.58 -31.44
CA ASN A 74 -8.58 6.22 -31.78
C ASN A 74 -7.63 5.53 -30.81
N SER A 75 -7.45 5.98 -29.56
CA SER A 75 -6.68 5.22 -28.60
C SER A 75 -7.57 4.25 -27.83
N SER A 76 -7.15 2.99 -27.81
CA SER A 76 -7.69 1.97 -26.91
C SER A 76 -7.10 2.08 -25.51
N GLN A 77 -6.91 3.29 -24.99
CA GLN A 77 -6.36 3.45 -23.63
C GLN A 77 -7.19 2.66 -22.64
N GLN A 78 -6.53 1.86 -21.86
CA GLN A 78 -7.14 1.00 -20.87
C GLN A 78 -6.34 1.03 -19.60
N THR A 79 -7.02 1.12 -18.46
CA THR A 79 -6.39 0.92 -17.16
C THR A 79 -6.56 -0.51 -16.70
N SER A 80 -5.50 -1.08 -16.14
CA SER A 80 -5.55 -2.40 -15.53
C SER A 80 -4.98 -2.34 -14.12
N PHE A 81 -5.82 -2.58 -13.11
CA PHE A 81 -5.40 -2.71 -11.74
C PHE A 81 -4.76 -4.07 -11.53
N GLN A 82 -3.43 -4.12 -11.45
CA GLN A 82 -2.63 -5.34 -11.30
C GLN A 82 -1.73 -5.28 -10.06
N ALA A 83 -1.80 -4.19 -9.29
CA ALA A 83 -0.95 -3.99 -8.15
C ALA A 83 -1.27 -4.94 -7.01
N THR A 84 -0.24 -5.58 -6.48
CA THR A 84 -0.30 -6.25 -5.19
C THR A 84 0.17 -5.26 -4.13
N PRO A 85 -0.69 -4.93 -3.15
CA PRO A 85 -0.29 -4.08 -2.04
C PRO A 85 0.78 -4.74 -1.17
N ILE A 86 1.60 -3.90 -0.52
CA ILE A 86 2.50 -4.32 0.55
C ILE A 86 2.07 -3.70 1.87
N LEU A 87 2.32 -4.39 2.98
CA LEU A 87 2.05 -3.91 4.33
C LEU A 87 3.38 -3.80 5.09
N VAL A 88 3.76 -2.60 5.47
CA VAL A 88 5.01 -2.33 6.21
C VAL A 88 4.76 -1.26 7.25
N ASN A 89 5.20 -1.51 8.48
CA ASN A 89 5.06 -0.56 9.59
C ASN A 89 3.62 0.00 9.69
N GLU A 90 2.63 -0.87 9.77
CA GLU A 90 1.21 -0.52 9.91
C GLU A 90 0.70 0.44 8.81
N THR A 91 1.24 0.30 7.62
CA THR A 91 0.85 1.11 6.46
C THR A 91 0.74 0.22 5.22
N LEU A 92 -0.40 0.28 4.56
CA LEU A 92 -0.64 -0.39 3.31
C LEU A 92 -0.22 0.52 2.15
N TYR A 93 0.71 0.05 1.32
CA TYR A 93 1.17 0.79 0.14
C TYR A 93 0.77 0.05 -1.13
N TYR A 94 0.32 0.79 -2.11
CA TYR A 94 0.08 0.25 -3.45
C TYR A 94 0.20 1.34 -4.52
N CYS A 95 0.37 0.93 -5.77
CA CYS A 95 0.36 1.85 -6.91
C CYS A 95 -0.87 1.63 -7.80
N THR A 96 -1.22 2.66 -8.55
CA THR A 96 -2.37 2.66 -9.44
C THR A 96 -1.95 2.56 -10.91
N PRO A 97 -2.90 2.35 -11.84
CA PRO A 97 -2.61 2.39 -13.27
C PRO A 97 -1.94 3.69 -13.75
N TYR A 98 -2.19 4.84 -13.09
CA TYR A 98 -1.51 6.10 -13.38
C TYR A 98 -0.19 6.27 -12.63
N ASN A 99 0.36 5.17 -12.10
CA ASN A 99 1.59 5.10 -11.32
C ASN A 99 1.58 6.00 -10.06
N ARG A 100 0.41 6.45 -9.61
CA ARG A 100 0.28 7.10 -8.30
C ARG A 100 0.51 6.09 -7.21
N VAL A 101 1.18 6.49 -6.15
CA VAL A 101 1.41 5.66 -4.96
C VAL A 101 0.55 6.17 -3.82
N PHE A 102 -0.19 5.26 -3.20
CA PHE A 102 -1.02 5.53 -2.03
C PHE A 102 -0.44 4.84 -0.80
N ALA A 103 -0.50 5.52 0.32
CA ALA A 103 -0.30 4.95 1.66
C ALA A 103 -1.61 5.05 2.44
N LEU A 104 -2.10 3.93 2.92
CA LEU A 104 -3.38 3.84 3.62
C LEU A 104 -3.19 3.30 5.04
N ASN A 105 -4.10 3.68 5.92
CA ASN A 105 -4.33 2.94 7.15
C ASN A 105 -4.95 1.58 6.80
N PRO A 106 -4.35 0.44 7.19
CA PRO A 106 -4.86 -0.88 6.82
C PRO A 106 -6.18 -1.24 7.49
N GLU A 107 -6.50 -0.64 8.63
CA GLU A 107 -7.73 -0.93 9.38
C GLU A 107 -8.94 -0.12 8.86
N THR A 108 -8.71 1.12 8.44
CA THR A 108 -9.80 2.05 8.07
C THR A 108 -9.88 2.34 6.57
N GLY A 109 -8.79 2.10 5.83
CA GLY A 109 -8.68 2.48 4.42
C GLY A 109 -8.46 3.99 4.20
N GLU A 110 -8.26 4.78 5.26
CA GLU A 110 -7.98 6.22 5.17
C GLU A 110 -6.62 6.49 4.53
N GLU A 111 -6.57 7.49 3.65
CA GLU A 111 -5.33 7.92 3.02
C GLU A 111 -4.42 8.63 4.03
N LYS A 112 -3.22 8.10 4.25
CA LYS A 112 -2.15 8.78 4.97
C LYS A 112 -1.47 9.80 4.08
N TRP A 113 -1.20 9.41 2.84
CA TRP A 113 -0.68 10.28 1.79
C TRP A 113 -0.88 9.66 0.40
N VAL A 114 -0.76 10.49 -0.64
CA VAL A 114 -0.71 10.08 -2.05
C VAL A 114 0.39 10.85 -2.77
N PHE A 115 1.16 10.14 -3.58
CA PHE A 115 2.15 10.72 -4.49
C PHE A 115 1.68 10.52 -5.93
N ASP A 116 1.74 11.58 -6.74
CA ASP A 116 1.38 11.57 -8.16
C ASP A 116 2.61 11.95 -9.01
N PRO A 117 3.22 11.02 -9.75
CA PRO A 117 4.39 11.28 -10.59
C PRO A 117 4.07 12.14 -11.82
N LYS A 118 2.78 12.38 -12.13
CA LYS A 118 2.33 13.15 -13.29
C LYS A 118 2.79 12.56 -14.62
N ILE A 119 2.58 11.24 -14.80
CA ILE A 119 2.93 10.55 -16.04
C ILE A 119 2.22 11.14 -17.27
N ASN A 120 2.88 11.04 -18.42
CA ASN A 120 2.24 11.39 -19.70
C ASN A 120 1.38 10.23 -20.19
N ILE A 121 0.07 10.33 -20.01
CA ILE A 121 -0.88 9.28 -20.42
C ILE A 121 -1.28 9.34 -21.90
N LYS A 122 -0.98 10.47 -22.61
CA LYS A 122 -1.56 10.75 -23.92
C LYS A 122 -1.19 9.74 -25.03
N GLU A 123 -0.05 9.08 -24.91
CA GLU A 123 0.46 8.16 -25.94
C GLU A 123 0.53 6.71 -25.46
N LYS A 124 -0.09 6.41 -24.31
CA LYS A 124 -0.01 5.10 -23.69
C LYS A 124 -1.28 4.28 -23.96
N ALA A 125 -1.14 3.14 -24.58
CA ALA A 125 -2.29 2.26 -24.86
C ALA A 125 -2.77 1.51 -23.62
N LEU A 126 -1.85 1.06 -22.75
CA LEU A 126 -2.16 0.32 -21.53
C LEU A 126 -1.47 0.96 -20.34
N LEU A 127 -2.28 1.34 -19.36
CA LEU A 127 -1.83 1.93 -18.11
C LEU A 127 -1.96 0.90 -16.98
N HIS A 128 -0.86 0.59 -16.34
CA HIS A 128 -0.82 -0.37 -15.23
C HIS A 128 0.35 -0.09 -14.28
N CYS A 129 0.23 -0.57 -13.06
CA CYS A 129 1.33 -0.73 -12.12
C CYS A 129 1.18 -2.09 -11.44
N ARG A 130 2.28 -2.78 -11.16
CA ARG A 130 2.24 -4.12 -10.56
C ARG A 130 2.47 -4.11 -9.06
N GLY A 131 3.12 -3.08 -8.54
CA GLY A 131 3.40 -2.94 -7.11
C GLY A 131 4.47 -1.91 -6.83
N VAL A 132 4.76 -1.75 -5.56
CA VAL A 132 5.82 -0.89 -5.04
C VAL A 132 6.82 -1.76 -4.28
N GLY A 133 8.07 -1.32 -4.21
CA GLY A 133 9.11 -1.93 -3.38
C GLY A 133 9.26 -1.16 -2.07
N SER A 134 9.67 -1.86 -1.02
CA SER A 134 10.01 -1.28 0.30
C SER A 134 11.48 -1.52 0.62
N TRP A 135 12.14 -0.50 1.15
CA TRP A 135 13.53 -0.61 1.58
C TRP A 135 13.79 0.22 2.84
N ILE A 136 14.52 -0.36 3.80
CA ILE A 136 14.92 0.28 5.06
C ILE A 136 16.40 0.61 4.98
N ASP A 137 16.75 1.88 5.23
CA ASP A 137 18.15 2.32 5.32
C ASP A 137 18.69 2.05 6.71
N ASN A 138 19.47 0.99 6.85
CA ASN A 138 20.07 0.61 8.14
C ASN A 138 21.16 1.59 8.64
N ASN A 139 21.57 2.57 7.82
CA ASN A 139 22.48 3.64 8.24
C ASN A 139 21.74 4.85 8.84
N LYS A 140 20.42 4.83 8.83
CA LYS A 140 19.53 5.87 9.36
C LYS A 140 18.77 5.37 10.57
N THR A 141 18.26 6.29 11.37
CA THR A 141 17.33 6.00 12.47
C THR A 141 15.87 6.13 11.99
N LYS A 142 14.92 5.54 12.72
CA LYS A 142 13.49 5.60 12.39
C LYS A 142 12.90 7.02 12.28
N ASN A 143 13.59 8.02 12.85
CA ASN A 143 13.16 9.41 12.82
C ASN A 143 13.78 10.20 11.67
N ASP A 144 14.77 9.64 11.00
CA ASP A 144 15.44 10.32 9.89
C ASP A 144 14.57 10.25 8.64
N GLU A 145 14.58 11.33 7.86
CA GLU A 145 13.94 11.40 6.55
C GLU A 145 14.45 10.26 5.65
N CYS A 146 13.53 9.60 4.97
CA CYS A 146 13.85 8.49 4.07
C CYS A 146 14.57 7.31 4.73
N TYR A 147 14.37 7.10 6.04
CA TYR A 147 14.74 5.87 6.70
C TYR A 147 14.04 4.65 6.08
N HIS A 148 12.74 4.77 5.85
CA HIS A 148 11.93 3.79 5.12
C HIS A 148 11.55 4.39 3.77
N ARG A 149 11.91 3.70 2.68
CA ARG A 149 11.64 4.16 1.32
C ARG A 149 10.63 3.28 0.63
N ILE A 150 9.69 3.91 -0.07
CA ILE A 150 8.81 3.27 -1.03
C ILE A 150 9.32 3.61 -2.42
N ILE A 151 9.65 2.58 -3.18
CA ILE A 151 10.28 2.71 -4.51
C ILE A 151 9.30 2.22 -5.57
N SER A 152 9.11 3.00 -6.62
CA SER A 152 8.26 2.61 -7.75
C SER A 152 8.79 3.19 -9.05
N GLY A 153 8.44 2.53 -10.15
CA GLY A 153 8.75 3.01 -11.49
C GLY A 153 7.51 3.54 -12.20
N THR A 154 7.73 4.40 -13.20
CA THR A 154 6.68 4.91 -14.05
C THR A 154 6.75 4.32 -15.46
N ILE A 155 5.62 4.39 -16.17
CA ILE A 155 5.55 4.04 -17.59
C ILE A 155 6.37 5.00 -18.48
N ASP A 156 6.78 6.16 -17.95
CA ASP A 156 7.65 7.13 -18.62
C ASP A 156 9.15 6.82 -18.42
N ALA A 157 9.48 5.61 -17.93
CA ALA A 157 10.84 5.15 -17.65
C ALA A 157 11.56 6.02 -16.58
N GLU A 158 10.85 6.42 -15.55
CA GLU A 158 11.38 7.10 -14.38
C GLU A 158 11.27 6.18 -13.16
N LEU A 159 12.31 6.06 -12.37
CA LEU A 159 12.28 5.42 -11.05
C LEU A 159 12.30 6.50 -9.98
N PHE A 160 11.49 6.36 -8.93
CA PHE A 160 11.47 7.30 -7.82
C PHE A 160 11.46 6.59 -6.46
N ALA A 161 11.97 7.28 -5.44
CA ALA A 161 11.92 6.83 -4.06
C ALA A 161 11.22 7.88 -3.19
N LEU A 162 10.26 7.43 -2.39
CA LEU A 162 9.45 8.24 -1.48
C LEU A 162 9.78 7.88 -0.04
N ASP A 163 9.77 8.87 0.84
CA ASP A 163 9.72 8.63 2.28
C ASP A 163 8.42 7.90 2.64
N GLY A 164 8.54 6.74 3.27
CA GLY A 164 7.39 5.90 3.59
C GLY A 164 6.39 6.55 4.56
N LYS A 165 6.84 7.52 5.36
CA LYS A 165 6.01 8.22 6.33
C LYS A 165 5.26 9.40 5.72
N THR A 166 5.90 10.16 4.83
CA THR A 166 5.37 11.43 4.33
C THR A 166 4.92 11.40 2.87
N GLY A 167 5.44 10.45 2.06
CA GLY A 167 5.21 10.41 0.62
C GLY A 167 6.03 11.43 -0.17
N GLU A 168 6.94 12.16 0.48
CA GLU A 168 7.84 13.09 -0.18
C GLU A 168 9.00 12.36 -0.88
N LEU A 169 9.54 12.96 -1.93
CA LEU A 169 10.69 12.42 -2.66
C LEU A 169 11.94 12.40 -1.77
N CYS A 170 12.63 11.28 -1.73
CA CYS A 170 13.91 11.14 -1.04
C CYS A 170 15.02 11.85 -1.81
N SER A 171 15.39 13.05 -1.40
CA SER A 171 16.33 13.91 -2.11
C SER A 171 17.72 13.32 -2.34
N ASP A 172 18.11 12.35 -1.50
CA ASP A 172 19.36 11.58 -1.58
C ASP A 172 19.30 10.36 -2.52
N PHE A 173 18.16 10.14 -3.19
CA PHE A 173 17.99 9.08 -4.19
C PHE A 173 18.08 9.66 -5.62
N GLY A 174 19.09 9.23 -6.39
CA GLY A 174 19.29 9.69 -7.76
C GLY A 174 19.42 11.22 -7.88
N ASN A 175 18.63 11.80 -8.77
CA ASN A 175 18.55 13.25 -8.92
C ASN A 175 17.27 13.75 -8.20
N TYR A 176 17.42 14.24 -6.97
CA TYR A 176 16.31 14.74 -6.14
C TYR A 176 15.12 13.76 -6.04
N GLY A 177 15.40 12.50 -5.73
CA GLY A 177 14.38 11.49 -5.52
C GLY A 177 14.01 10.66 -6.74
N LYS A 178 14.66 10.91 -7.89
CA LYS A 178 14.32 10.29 -9.16
C LYS A 178 15.54 9.83 -9.95
N VAL A 179 15.35 8.78 -10.75
CA VAL A 179 16.33 8.27 -11.72
C VAL A 179 15.65 8.13 -13.07
N ASP A 180 16.21 8.77 -14.10
CA ASP A 180 15.81 8.55 -15.50
C ASP A 180 16.41 7.22 -15.98
N LEU A 181 15.58 6.34 -16.52
CA LEU A 181 15.97 5.01 -17.01
C LEU A 181 16.09 4.94 -18.54
N ARG A 182 16.00 6.09 -19.24
CA ARG A 182 16.15 6.16 -20.71
C ARG A 182 17.59 6.26 -21.15
#